data_b7ab0b79e16484874973f60ce2b1ef5a
#
_entry.id   b7ab0b79e16484874973f60ce2b1ef5a
#
_cell.length_a   1.000
_cell.length_b   1.000
_cell.length_c   1.000
_cell.angle_alpha   90.00
_cell.angle_beta   90.00
_cell.angle_gamma   90.00
#
_symmetry.space_group_name_H-M   'P 1'
#
loop_
_entity.id
_entity.type
_entity.pdbx_description
1 polymer ?
#
loop_
_entity_poly.entity_id
_entity_poly.type
_entity_poly.pdbx_seq_one_letter_code
_entity_poly.pdbx_strand_id
1 'polypeptide(L)'
;MHSEPENSLFNRRDLILSAGLLAALGPAAQEALAGGHTSPRELLSEDEQLALEQANDQLITNFIKDYATRDVDVLADYLADDIIYQISEGQPEVVGIEAYKKRNGAMFDGLEKVDWITLRQFAIGQLVINDRIDEFYPFPGSKVPRMRFRVAGYFLIVDNKIKVWRDFGYPGAKQLVEPAPKAG
;
A
#
# COMPACT_ATOMS: atom_id res chain seq x y z
N MET A 1 -1.92 -22.73 -42.65
CA MET A 1 -1.73 -23.56 -41.46
C MET A 1 -0.77 -22.78 -40.60
N HIS A 2 -1.31 -21.86 -39.78
CA HIS A 2 -0.52 -21.05 -38.81
C HIS A 2 -0.84 -21.57 -37.43
N SER A 3 0.15 -22.16 -36.79
CA SER A 3 0.10 -22.58 -35.39
C SER A 3 0.26 -21.35 -34.51
N GLU A 4 -0.75 -21.05 -33.69
CA GLU A 4 -0.67 -20.08 -32.59
C GLU A 4 0.30 -20.58 -31.50
N PRO A 5 1.09 -19.70 -30.89
CA PRO A 5 1.89 -20.07 -29.72
C PRO A 5 0.97 -20.20 -28.49
N GLU A 6 0.99 -21.37 -27.88
CA GLU A 6 0.36 -21.60 -26.55
C GLU A 6 1.00 -20.64 -25.53
N ASN A 7 0.20 -19.71 -25.03
CA ASN A 7 0.50 -18.88 -23.89
C ASN A 7 0.44 -19.75 -22.61
N SER A 8 1.57 -20.31 -22.24
CA SER A 8 1.76 -20.96 -20.95
C SER A 8 1.68 -19.89 -19.83
N LEU A 9 0.49 -19.65 -19.35
CA LEU A 9 0.26 -18.89 -18.12
C LEU A 9 0.91 -19.64 -16.95
N PHE A 10 1.89 -19.03 -16.33
CA PHE A 10 2.48 -19.50 -15.08
C PHE A 10 1.39 -19.86 -14.08
N ASN A 11 1.26 -21.14 -13.79
CA ASN A 11 0.29 -21.63 -12.83
C ASN A 11 0.85 -21.32 -11.41
N ARG A 12 0.09 -20.61 -10.59
CA ARG A 12 0.46 -20.25 -9.19
C ARG A 12 0.85 -21.45 -8.34
N ARG A 13 0.50 -22.67 -8.76
CA ARG A 13 0.86 -23.93 -8.09
C ARG A 13 2.32 -24.31 -8.27
N ASP A 14 3.03 -23.82 -9.28
CA ASP A 14 4.41 -24.21 -9.54
C ASP A 14 5.44 -23.48 -8.68
N LEU A 15 5.03 -22.42 -7.99
CA LEU A 15 5.91 -21.64 -7.09
C LEU A 15 6.05 -22.24 -5.68
N ILE A 16 5.25 -23.27 -5.33
CA ILE A 16 5.22 -23.85 -3.96
C ILE A 16 6.09 -25.12 -3.85
N LEU A 17 6.61 -25.66 -4.95
CA LEU A 17 7.33 -26.94 -4.96
C LEU A 17 8.85 -26.81 -5.08
N SER A 18 9.48 -25.78 -4.54
CA SER A 18 10.94 -25.82 -4.33
C SER A 18 11.34 -26.27 -2.92
N ALA A 19 10.82 -27.43 -2.50
CA ALA A 19 11.30 -28.14 -1.30
C ALA A 19 12.75 -28.67 -1.44
N GLY A 20 13.42 -28.38 -2.57
CA GLY A 20 14.76 -28.88 -2.86
C GLY A 20 15.92 -27.99 -2.42
N LEU A 21 15.68 -26.77 -1.90
CA LEU A 21 16.76 -25.84 -1.57
C LEU A 21 17.24 -25.91 -0.12
N LEU A 22 16.59 -26.69 0.75
CA LEU A 22 16.99 -26.82 2.16
C LEU A 22 18.22 -27.73 2.39
N ALA A 23 18.63 -28.51 1.42
CA ALA A 23 19.76 -29.45 1.56
C ALA A 23 21.14 -28.79 1.45
N ALA A 24 21.23 -27.52 1.08
CA ALA A 24 22.50 -26.79 0.91
C ALA A 24 22.88 -25.88 2.09
N LEU A 25 22.04 -25.78 3.12
CA LEU A 25 22.33 -24.99 4.32
C LEU A 25 23.07 -25.85 5.33
N GLY A 26 24.24 -25.36 5.78
CA GLY A 26 25.01 -26.04 6.82
C GLY A 26 24.26 -26.15 8.17
N PRO A 27 24.68 -27.04 9.08
CA PRO A 27 23.97 -27.34 10.32
C PRO A 27 23.67 -26.10 11.20
N ALA A 28 24.54 -25.13 11.23
CA ALA A 28 24.33 -23.87 11.98
C ALA A 28 23.17 -23.01 11.44
N ALA A 29 22.90 -23.06 10.13
CA ALA A 29 21.77 -22.36 9.52
C ALA A 29 20.44 -23.11 9.75
N GLN A 30 20.51 -24.43 9.88
CA GLN A 30 19.36 -25.26 10.23
C GLN A 30 18.94 -25.06 11.69
N GLU A 31 19.90 -24.91 12.62
CA GLU A 31 19.60 -24.58 14.02
C GLU A 31 19.02 -23.18 14.21
N ALA A 32 19.47 -22.18 13.44
CA ALA A 32 18.90 -20.86 13.47
C ALA A 32 17.44 -20.81 12.98
N LEU A 33 17.08 -21.68 12.03
CA LEU A 33 15.70 -21.86 11.57
C LEU A 33 14.85 -22.72 12.52
N ALA A 34 15.46 -23.61 13.29
CA ALA A 34 14.77 -24.47 14.25
C ALA A 34 14.58 -23.83 15.63
N GLY A 35 15.36 -22.81 15.98
CA GLY A 35 15.32 -22.12 17.30
C GLY A 35 14.19 -21.11 17.48
N GLY A 36 13.45 -20.79 16.44
CA GLY A 36 12.22 -19.99 16.55
C GLY A 36 11.05 -20.94 16.78
N HIS A 37 10.53 -21.02 18.01
CA HIS A 37 9.21 -21.58 18.28
C HIS A 37 8.13 -20.69 17.63
N THR A 38 8.08 -20.65 16.30
CA THR A 38 6.84 -20.33 15.61
C THR A 38 6.06 -21.63 15.56
N SER A 39 4.96 -21.71 16.32
CA SER A 39 3.91 -22.70 16.04
C SER A 39 3.72 -22.80 14.54
N PRO A 40 3.53 -23.99 13.95
CA PRO A 40 3.23 -24.10 12.54
C PRO A 40 2.12 -23.11 12.24
N ARG A 41 2.40 -22.11 11.39
CA ARG A 41 1.39 -21.14 11.01
C ARG A 41 0.32 -21.96 10.31
N GLU A 42 -0.83 -22.08 10.95
CA GLU A 42 -1.95 -22.78 10.38
C GLU A 42 -2.27 -22.11 9.06
N LEU A 43 -2.10 -22.83 7.96
CA LEU A 43 -2.35 -22.29 6.65
C LEU A 43 -3.87 -22.11 6.54
N LEU A 44 -4.29 -20.89 6.18
CA LEU A 44 -5.68 -20.63 5.89
C LEU A 44 -6.16 -21.55 4.76
N SER A 45 -7.39 -22.01 4.85
CA SER A 45 -8.07 -22.65 3.71
C SER A 45 -8.20 -21.67 2.53
N GLU A 46 -8.46 -22.18 1.33
CA GLU A 46 -8.65 -21.35 0.14
C GLU A 46 -9.79 -20.32 0.35
N ASP A 47 -10.88 -20.71 1.01
CA ASP A 47 -12.02 -19.85 1.30
C ASP A 47 -11.67 -18.76 2.33
N GLU A 48 -10.95 -19.11 3.40
CA GLU A 48 -10.48 -18.14 4.39
C GLU A 48 -9.46 -17.16 3.80
N GLN A 49 -8.57 -17.64 2.94
CA GLN A 49 -7.63 -16.79 2.21
C GLN A 49 -8.35 -15.79 1.31
N LEU A 50 -9.34 -16.27 0.55
CA LEU A 50 -10.14 -15.42 -0.33
C LEU A 50 -10.94 -14.38 0.47
N ALA A 51 -11.55 -14.78 1.56
CA ALA A 51 -12.29 -13.88 2.44
C ALA A 51 -11.38 -12.79 3.04
N LEU A 52 -10.17 -13.15 3.48
CA LEU A 52 -9.17 -12.22 3.98
C LEU A 52 -8.77 -11.21 2.90
N GLU A 53 -8.48 -11.68 1.68
CA GLU A 53 -8.10 -10.83 0.56
C GLU A 53 -9.21 -9.85 0.18
N GLN A 54 -10.46 -10.32 0.12
CA GLN A 54 -11.61 -9.47 -0.14
C GLN A 54 -11.83 -8.40 0.94
N ALA A 55 -11.69 -8.78 2.22
CA ALA A 55 -11.81 -7.85 3.33
C ALA A 55 -10.71 -6.76 3.29
N ASN A 56 -9.46 -7.15 2.99
CA ASN A 56 -8.34 -6.24 2.89
C ASN A 56 -8.45 -5.31 1.67
N ASP A 57 -8.90 -5.83 0.53
CA ASP A 57 -9.19 -5.03 -0.66
C ASP A 57 -10.25 -3.97 -0.38
N GLN A 58 -11.34 -4.36 0.29
CA GLN A 58 -12.41 -3.45 0.66
C GLN A 58 -11.97 -2.41 1.69
N LEU A 59 -11.13 -2.79 2.66
CA LEU A 59 -10.58 -1.87 3.65
C LEU A 59 -9.78 -0.74 2.96
N ILE A 60 -8.88 -1.09 2.03
CA ILE A 60 -8.09 -0.09 1.31
C ILE A 60 -8.96 0.73 0.35
N THR A 61 -9.96 0.12 -0.29
CA THR A 61 -10.93 0.85 -1.13
C THR A 61 -11.67 1.92 -0.31
N ASN A 62 -12.12 1.58 0.89
CA ASN A 62 -12.78 2.52 1.79
C ASN A 62 -11.81 3.61 2.28
N PHE A 63 -10.60 3.24 2.69
CA PHE A 63 -9.56 4.18 3.09
C PHE A 63 -9.26 5.21 2.01
N ILE A 64 -9.07 4.76 0.76
CA ILE A 64 -8.83 5.65 -0.40
C ILE A 64 -10.01 6.61 -0.63
N LYS A 65 -11.23 6.10 -0.56
CA LYS A 65 -12.44 6.91 -0.68
C LYS A 65 -12.52 7.98 0.43
N ASP A 66 -12.27 7.58 1.67
CA ASP A 66 -12.37 8.46 2.82
C ASP A 66 -11.20 9.46 2.90
N TYR A 67 -10.10 9.20 2.18
CA TYR A 67 -9.00 10.15 2.06
C TYR A 67 -9.45 11.49 1.45
N ALA A 68 -10.49 11.46 0.62
CA ALA A 68 -11.10 12.67 0.06
C ALA A 68 -11.78 13.56 1.12
N THR A 69 -12.10 13.05 2.31
CA THR A 69 -12.66 13.84 3.41
C THR A 69 -11.63 14.80 3.99
N ARG A 70 -10.34 14.49 3.89
CA ARG A 70 -9.21 15.21 4.50
C ARG A 70 -9.32 15.29 6.04
N ASP A 71 -10.08 14.38 6.62
CA ASP A 71 -10.26 14.25 8.06
C ASP A 71 -9.28 13.21 8.61
N VAL A 72 -8.27 13.67 9.34
CA VAL A 72 -7.22 12.80 9.87
C VAL A 72 -7.74 11.84 10.95
N ASP A 73 -8.83 12.17 11.64
CA ASP A 73 -9.42 11.30 12.63
C ASP A 73 -10.17 10.15 11.96
N VAL A 74 -10.95 10.43 10.92
CA VAL A 74 -11.59 9.41 10.07
C VAL A 74 -10.55 8.47 9.47
N LEU A 75 -9.44 9.03 8.96
CA LEU A 75 -8.38 8.22 8.37
C LEU A 75 -7.62 7.40 9.41
N ALA A 76 -7.46 7.92 10.63
CA ALA A 76 -6.83 7.23 11.73
C ALA A 76 -7.56 5.93 12.13
N ASP A 77 -8.87 5.87 11.92
CA ASP A 77 -9.66 4.66 12.20
C ASP A 77 -9.26 3.45 11.34
N TYR A 78 -8.58 3.68 10.23
CA TYR A 78 -8.02 2.62 9.38
C TYR A 78 -6.62 2.17 9.80
N LEU A 79 -5.90 2.97 10.59
CA LEU A 79 -4.48 2.78 10.88
C LEU A 79 -4.25 2.06 12.22
N ALA A 80 -3.17 1.31 12.30
CA ALA A 80 -2.66 0.81 13.57
C ALA A 80 -1.99 1.95 14.37
N ASP A 81 -2.03 1.88 15.71
CA ASP A 81 -1.44 2.92 16.57
C ASP A 81 0.05 3.17 16.27
N ASP A 82 0.76 2.12 15.88
CA ASP A 82 2.17 2.12 15.51
C ASP A 82 2.40 2.02 14.00
N ILE A 83 1.49 2.62 13.21
CA ILE A 83 1.61 2.72 11.74
C ILE A 83 3.00 3.18 11.31
N ILE A 84 3.55 2.54 10.29
CA ILE A 84 4.75 2.99 9.58
C ILE A 84 4.33 3.50 8.21
N TYR A 85 4.43 4.81 8.02
CA TYR A 85 4.03 5.47 6.79
C TYR A 85 5.22 6.13 6.10
N GLN A 86 5.40 5.85 4.81
CA GLN A 86 6.41 6.47 3.97
C GLN A 86 5.78 6.98 2.68
N ILE A 87 5.72 8.30 2.51
CA ILE A 87 5.02 8.97 1.39
C ILE A 87 5.71 8.79 0.03
N SER A 88 7.02 8.58 0.04
CA SER A 88 7.81 8.32 -1.15
C SER A 88 9.18 7.77 -0.80
N GLU A 89 9.80 7.08 -1.75
CA GLU A 89 11.15 6.58 -1.60
C GLU A 89 12.14 7.70 -1.22
N GLY A 90 13.02 7.42 -0.26
CA GLY A 90 14.01 8.39 0.22
C GLY A 90 13.49 9.43 1.21
N GLN A 91 12.19 9.49 1.45
CA GLN A 91 11.65 10.33 2.53
C GLN A 91 11.70 9.59 3.88
N PRO A 92 11.85 10.33 5.00
CA PRO A 92 11.76 9.72 6.32
C PRO A 92 10.44 9.03 6.57
N GLU A 93 10.48 7.92 7.27
CA GLU A 93 9.27 7.25 7.77
C GLU A 93 8.58 8.10 8.83
N VAL A 94 7.26 8.08 8.81
CA VAL A 94 6.40 8.61 9.86
C VAL A 94 5.92 7.43 10.68
N VAL A 95 6.24 7.39 11.95
CA VAL A 95 5.91 6.28 12.83
C VAL A 95 4.91 6.73 13.90
N GLY A 96 3.82 5.98 13.99
CA GLY A 96 2.76 6.20 14.95
C GLY A 96 1.66 7.15 14.47
N ILE A 97 0.46 6.94 15.03
CA ILE A 97 -0.77 7.58 14.60
C ILE A 97 -0.74 9.11 14.81
N GLU A 98 -0.16 9.57 15.93
CA GLU A 98 -0.07 11.00 16.22
C GLU A 98 0.85 11.73 15.25
N ALA A 99 1.97 11.11 14.86
CA ALA A 99 2.87 11.66 13.85
C ALA A 99 2.21 11.69 12.46
N TYR A 100 1.42 10.67 12.14
CA TYR A 100 0.60 10.63 10.93
C TYR A 100 -0.42 11.77 10.91
N LYS A 101 -1.23 11.93 11.96
CA LYS A 101 -2.24 12.99 12.09
C LYS A 101 -1.62 14.38 11.93
N LYS A 102 -0.53 14.63 12.65
CA LYS A 102 0.21 15.91 12.58
C LYS A 102 0.68 16.23 11.16
N ARG A 103 1.29 15.23 10.47
CA ARG A 103 1.82 15.43 9.12
C ARG A 103 0.71 15.65 8.10
N ASN A 104 -0.29 14.79 8.09
CA ASN A 104 -1.36 14.85 7.09
C ASN A 104 -2.34 16.00 7.36
N GLY A 105 -2.62 16.33 8.63
CA GLY A 105 -3.41 17.50 8.99
C GLY A 105 -2.80 18.79 8.44
N ALA A 106 -1.50 18.98 8.66
CA ALA A 106 -0.79 20.15 8.12
C ALA A 106 -0.81 20.22 6.58
N MET A 107 -0.83 19.07 5.90
CA MET A 107 -1.00 19.02 4.44
C MET A 107 -2.42 19.39 4.03
N PHE A 108 -3.43 18.84 4.71
CA PHE A 108 -4.83 19.05 4.39
C PHE A 108 -5.31 20.49 4.62
N ASP A 109 -4.70 21.21 5.57
CA ASP A 109 -5.02 22.62 5.86
C ASP A 109 -4.88 23.53 4.64
N GLY A 110 -4.01 23.19 3.69
CA GLY A 110 -3.78 23.95 2.46
C GLY A 110 -4.59 23.49 1.25
N LEU A 111 -5.41 22.43 1.40
CA LEU A 111 -6.07 21.76 0.29
C LEU A 111 -7.58 21.92 0.36
N GLU A 112 -8.19 22.32 -0.76
CA GLU A 112 -9.64 22.35 -0.95
C GLU A 112 -10.19 20.94 -1.22
N LYS A 113 -9.42 20.12 -1.97
CA LYS A 113 -9.83 18.79 -2.41
C LYS A 113 -8.64 17.88 -2.57
N VAL A 114 -8.88 16.59 -2.31
CA VAL A 114 -7.97 15.50 -2.65
C VAL A 114 -8.76 14.43 -3.41
N ASP A 115 -8.24 13.97 -4.54
CA ASP A 115 -8.77 12.84 -5.29
C ASP A 115 -7.69 11.78 -5.44
N TRP A 116 -7.99 10.57 -5.02
CA TRP A 116 -7.18 9.40 -5.28
C TRP A 116 -7.92 8.47 -6.23
N ILE A 117 -7.38 8.27 -7.41
CA ILE A 117 -7.99 7.51 -8.48
C ILE A 117 -7.25 6.18 -8.60
N THR A 118 -7.83 5.13 -8.07
CA THR A 118 -7.30 3.77 -8.18
C THR A 118 -7.45 3.28 -9.63
N LEU A 119 -6.34 2.91 -10.24
CA LEU A 119 -6.30 2.34 -11.58
C LEU A 119 -6.30 0.81 -11.55
N ARG A 120 -5.59 0.25 -10.57
CA ARG A 120 -5.53 -1.20 -10.29
C ARG A 120 -5.30 -1.42 -8.81
N GLN A 121 -5.88 -2.48 -8.27
CA GLN A 121 -5.67 -2.90 -6.89
C GLN A 121 -5.69 -4.43 -6.81
N PHE A 122 -4.84 -4.99 -5.98
CA PHE A 122 -4.72 -6.42 -5.75
C PHE A 122 -4.46 -6.69 -4.28
N ALA A 123 -5.23 -7.60 -3.70
CA ALA A 123 -4.97 -8.13 -2.37
C ALA A 123 -4.33 -9.53 -2.48
N ILE A 124 -3.30 -9.76 -1.71
CA ILE A 124 -2.59 -11.04 -1.59
C ILE A 124 -2.33 -11.29 -0.11
N GLY A 125 -3.17 -12.07 0.53
CA GLY A 125 -3.14 -12.24 1.98
C GLY A 125 -3.32 -10.91 2.71
N GLN A 126 -2.35 -10.57 3.54
CA GLN A 126 -2.32 -9.32 4.31
C GLN A 126 -1.82 -8.10 3.50
N LEU A 127 -1.37 -8.31 2.27
CA LEU A 127 -0.81 -7.26 1.44
C LEU A 127 -1.84 -6.78 0.42
N VAL A 128 -2.03 -5.45 0.36
CA VAL A 128 -2.76 -4.81 -0.74
C VAL A 128 -1.79 -3.93 -1.51
N ILE A 129 -1.76 -4.11 -2.83
CA ILE A 129 -0.91 -3.33 -3.73
C ILE A 129 -1.82 -2.56 -4.67
N ASN A 130 -1.57 -1.28 -4.87
CA ASN A 130 -2.32 -0.50 -5.83
C ASN A 130 -1.44 0.36 -6.74
N ASP A 131 -2.04 0.73 -7.85
CA ASP A 131 -1.56 1.68 -8.84
C ASP A 131 -2.64 2.75 -8.95
N ARG A 132 -2.27 4.02 -8.68
CA ARG A 132 -3.23 5.11 -8.57
C ARG A 132 -2.66 6.44 -9.06
N ILE A 133 -3.55 7.39 -9.25
CA ILE A 133 -3.23 8.81 -9.46
C ILE A 133 -3.70 9.57 -8.23
N ASP A 134 -2.78 10.29 -7.60
CA ASP A 134 -3.06 11.14 -6.45
C ASP A 134 -3.11 12.59 -6.91
N GLU A 135 -4.25 13.25 -6.74
CA GLU A 135 -4.46 14.64 -7.10
C GLU A 135 -4.77 15.49 -5.87
N PHE A 136 -4.07 16.60 -5.75
CA PHE A 136 -4.17 17.54 -4.64
C PHE A 136 -4.51 18.93 -5.18
N TYR A 137 -5.65 19.46 -4.79
CA TYR A 137 -6.18 20.75 -5.21
C TYR A 137 -6.09 21.74 -4.06
N PRO A 138 -5.24 22.77 -4.15
CA PRO A 138 -5.12 23.78 -3.11
C PRO A 138 -6.31 24.73 -3.12
N PHE A 139 -6.59 25.37 -1.98
CA PHE A 139 -7.48 26.53 -1.95
C PHE A 139 -6.95 27.67 -2.82
N PRO A 140 -7.83 28.50 -3.41
CA PRO A 140 -7.43 29.74 -4.05
C PRO A 140 -6.62 30.62 -3.11
N GLY A 141 -5.45 31.07 -3.55
CA GLY A 141 -4.53 31.86 -2.73
C GLY A 141 -3.64 31.09 -1.77
N SER A 142 -3.78 29.76 -1.69
CA SER A 142 -2.86 28.89 -0.95
C SER A 142 -1.45 28.96 -1.51
N LYS A 143 -0.44 28.76 -0.65
CA LYS A 143 0.96 28.59 -1.07
C LYS A 143 1.26 27.16 -1.57
N VAL A 144 0.36 26.22 -1.32
CA VAL A 144 0.49 24.84 -1.80
C VAL A 144 0.20 24.82 -3.30
N PRO A 145 1.08 24.27 -4.14
CA PRO A 145 0.79 24.11 -5.58
C PRO A 145 -0.24 22.99 -5.80
N ARG A 146 -0.95 23.06 -6.94
CA ARG A 146 -1.70 21.90 -7.42
C ARG A 146 -0.71 20.78 -7.79
N MET A 147 -0.98 19.57 -7.34
CA MET A 147 -0.09 18.44 -7.57
C MET A 147 -0.87 17.24 -8.12
N ARG A 148 -0.21 16.50 -9.01
CA ARG A 148 -0.70 15.23 -9.53
C ARG A 148 0.46 14.26 -9.63
N PHE A 149 0.32 13.11 -8.98
CA PHE A 149 1.34 12.07 -8.95
C PHE A 149 0.79 10.75 -9.46
N ARG A 150 1.57 10.02 -10.25
CA ARG A 150 1.36 8.60 -10.49
C ARG A 150 2.13 7.82 -9.43
N VAL A 151 1.44 6.99 -8.68
CA VAL A 151 1.96 6.31 -7.51
C VAL A 151 1.65 4.81 -7.58
N ALA A 152 2.63 3.99 -7.26
CA ALA A 152 2.40 2.62 -6.83
C ALA A 152 2.57 2.55 -5.32
N GLY A 153 1.62 1.94 -4.61
CA GLY A 153 1.69 1.80 -3.16
C GLY A 153 1.44 0.38 -2.71
N TYR A 154 1.92 0.05 -1.51
CA TYR A 154 1.48 -1.14 -0.83
C TYR A 154 1.09 -0.85 0.63
N PHE A 155 0.16 -1.66 1.10
CA PHE A 155 -0.35 -1.63 2.46
C PHE A 155 -0.21 -3.03 3.07
N LEU A 156 0.41 -3.12 4.25
CA LEU A 156 0.37 -4.33 5.07
C LEU A 156 -0.73 -4.17 6.11
N ILE A 157 -1.68 -5.10 6.10
CA ILE A 157 -2.85 -5.07 6.99
C ILE A 157 -2.68 -6.16 8.04
N VAL A 158 -2.74 -5.77 9.30
CA VAL A 158 -2.67 -6.65 10.47
C VAL A 158 -3.84 -6.29 11.39
N ASP A 159 -4.58 -7.27 11.86
CA ASP A 159 -5.73 -7.07 12.76
C ASP A 159 -6.73 -6.02 12.23
N ASN A 160 -7.03 -6.09 10.94
CA ASN A 160 -7.93 -5.18 10.24
C ASN A 160 -7.53 -3.68 10.32
N LYS A 161 -6.22 -3.42 10.44
CA LYS A 161 -5.62 -2.09 10.47
C LYS A 161 -4.43 -2.01 9.52
N ILE A 162 -4.22 -0.86 8.90
CA ILE A 162 -3.03 -0.60 8.08
C ILE A 162 -1.84 -0.42 9.02
N LYS A 163 -0.94 -1.38 9.02
CA LYS A 163 0.27 -1.41 9.85
C LYS A 163 1.47 -0.78 9.15
N VAL A 164 1.57 -0.98 7.83
CA VAL A 164 2.60 -0.36 7.00
C VAL A 164 1.93 0.18 5.75
N TRP A 165 2.30 1.40 5.39
CA TRP A 165 1.90 2.01 4.14
C TRP A 165 3.13 2.65 3.49
N ARG A 166 3.46 2.24 2.26
CA ARG A 166 4.57 2.79 1.49
C ARG A 166 4.16 3.11 0.07
N ASP A 167 4.58 4.29 -0.38
CA ASP A 167 4.32 4.79 -1.71
C ASP A 167 5.62 4.96 -2.50
N PHE A 168 5.54 4.70 -3.79
CA PHE A 168 6.62 4.81 -4.75
C PHE A 168 6.14 5.61 -5.96
N GLY A 169 6.89 6.67 -6.32
CA GLY A 169 6.65 7.36 -7.58
C GLY A 169 7.04 6.50 -8.78
N TYR A 170 6.29 6.59 -9.86
CA TYR A 170 6.66 5.92 -11.11
C TYR A 170 7.91 6.54 -11.71
N PRO A 171 8.97 5.78 -12.00
CA PRO A 171 10.15 6.28 -12.69
C PRO A 171 9.77 6.87 -14.05
N GLY A 172 10.19 8.11 -14.32
CA GLY A 172 9.93 8.77 -15.58
C GLY A 172 8.48 9.26 -15.79
N ALA A 173 7.56 9.00 -14.87
CA ALA A 173 6.23 9.59 -14.95
C ALA A 173 6.31 11.11 -14.76
N LYS A 174 5.58 11.85 -15.63
CA LYS A 174 5.45 13.29 -15.44
C LYS A 174 4.64 13.54 -14.19
N GLN A 175 5.26 14.19 -13.23
CA GLN A 175 4.57 14.76 -12.08
C GLN A 175 4.09 16.16 -12.48
N LEU A 176 2.82 16.44 -12.21
CA LEU A 176 2.28 17.77 -12.40
C LEU A 176 2.40 18.53 -11.08
N VAL A 177 3.14 19.62 -11.10
CA VAL A 177 3.19 20.59 -9.99
C VAL A 177 2.90 21.94 -10.58
N GLU A 178 1.71 22.46 -10.34
CA GLU A 178 1.26 23.78 -10.82
C GLU A 178 1.20 24.76 -9.65
N PRO A 179 1.45 26.05 -9.89
CA PRO A 179 1.22 27.07 -8.87
C PRO A 179 -0.21 27.01 -8.33
N ALA A 180 -0.39 27.34 -7.06
CA ALA A 180 -1.71 27.47 -6.48
C ALA A 180 -2.58 28.44 -7.30
N PRO A 181 -3.90 28.18 -7.47
CA PRO A 181 -4.76 29.08 -8.18
C PRO A 181 -4.77 30.47 -7.52
N LYS A 182 -4.76 31.51 -8.34
CA LYS A 182 -4.88 32.88 -7.82
C LYS A 182 -6.28 33.08 -7.25
N ALA A 183 -6.35 33.73 -6.11
CA ALA A 183 -7.63 34.22 -5.60
C ALA A 183 -8.22 35.19 -6.64
N GLY A 184 -9.45 34.91 -7.09
CA GLY A 184 -10.22 35.78 -7.99
C GLY A 184 -10.74 37.02 -7.29
#